data_05c8845ada600f97e50c926c9fb1ff0f
#
_entry.id   05c8845ada600f97e50c926c9fb1ff0f
#
_cell.length_a   1.000
_cell.length_b   1.000
_cell.length_c   1.000
_cell.angle_alpha   90.00
_cell.angle_beta   90.00
_cell.angle_gamma   90.00
#
_symmetry.space_group_name_H-M   'P 1'
#
loop_
_entity.id
_entity.type
_entity.pdbx_description
1 polymer ?
#
loop_
_entity_poly.entity_id
_entity_poly.type
_entity_poly.pdbx_seq_one_letter_code
_entity_poly.pdbx_strand_id
1 'polypeptide(L)'
;MSRGKHGETVGSITAAFPHWFCKNYQKYAWKEETLPFDQHQLVACVAPRLCYITSGSEDRWSDPDAEWNGAKSASCAWELFGDAPLPSQPPANDSGYLTGRIGYHRRTGGHDITRWDWAMFLRFLDFHNG
;
A
#
# COMPACT_ATOMS: atom_id res chain seq x y z
N MET A 1 4.00 -6.88 13.21
CA MET A 1 2.96 -7.18 12.20
C MET A 1 3.34 -8.50 11.54
N SER A 2 2.42 -9.46 11.43
CA SER A 2 2.72 -10.69 10.67
C SER A 2 2.81 -10.31 9.19
N ARG A 3 3.97 -10.49 8.60
CA ARG A 3 4.13 -10.35 7.16
C ARG A 3 3.32 -11.44 6.46
N GLY A 4 2.80 -11.13 5.30
CA GLY A 4 2.18 -12.12 4.44
C GLY A 4 3.15 -13.26 4.10
N LYS A 5 2.63 -14.32 3.51
CA LYS A 5 3.44 -15.48 3.09
C LYS A 5 4.31 -15.20 1.87
N HIS A 6 4.09 -14.09 1.23
CA HIS A 6 4.69 -13.65 -0.03
C HIS A 6 5.26 -12.24 0.11
N GLY A 7 5.78 -11.70 -0.97
CA GLY A 7 6.29 -10.34 -1.01
C GLY A 7 7.78 -10.22 -0.72
N GLU A 8 8.33 -9.08 -1.09
CA GLU A 8 9.72 -8.78 -0.85
C GLU A 8 9.97 -8.38 0.60
N THR A 9 11.06 -8.90 1.15
CA THR A 9 11.58 -8.45 2.44
C THR A 9 12.63 -7.36 2.23
N VAL A 10 13.04 -6.66 3.29
CA VAL A 10 14.15 -5.71 3.23
C VAL A 10 15.41 -6.40 2.70
N GLY A 11 15.67 -7.64 3.14
CA GLY A 11 16.81 -8.43 2.69
C GLY A 11 16.75 -8.72 1.19
N SER A 12 15.63 -9.24 0.68
CA SER A 12 15.49 -9.59 -0.73
C SER A 12 15.53 -8.37 -1.65
N ILE A 13 14.80 -7.30 -1.33
CA ILE A 13 14.75 -6.11 -2.18
C ILE A 13 16.07 -5.35 -2.19
N THR A 14 16.76 -5.24 -1.06
CA THR A 14 18.06 -4.56 -1.00
C THR A 14 19.18 -5.37 -1.64
N ALA A 15 19.06 -6.70 -1.67
CA ALA A 15 19.99 -7.57 -2.40
C ALA A 15 19.79 -7.46 -3.92
N ALA A 16 18.52 -7.40 -4.39
CA ALA A 16 18.21 -7.28 -5.81
C ALA A 16 18.46 -5.86 -6.34
N PHE A 17 18.13 -4.84 -5.57
CA PHE A 17 18.16 -3.42 -5.96
C PHE A 17 18.88 -2.55 -4.92
N PRO A 18 20.19 -2.78 -4.65
CA PRO A 18 20.91 -2.10 -3.57
C PRO A 18 20.95 -0.57 -3.74
N HIS A 19 20.85 -0.08 -4.97
CA HIS A 19 20.89 1.35 -5.31
C HIS A 19 19.58 2.10 -5.04
N TRP A 20 18.49 1.40 -4.74
CA TRP A 20 17.19 2.02 -4.40
C TRP A 20 17.14 2.51 -2.96
N PHE A 21 18.02 2.01 -2.10
CA PHE A 21 17.92 2.23 -0.66
C PHE A 21 19.19 2.85 -0.08
N CYS A 22 19.01 3.66 0.94
CA CYS A 22 20.15 4.20 1.69
C CYS A 22 20.87 3.09 2.50
N LYS A 23 22.14 3.33 2.80
CA LYS A 23 22.96 2.40 3.58
C LYS A 23 22.37 2.06 4.95
N ASN A 24 21.62 2.99 5.56
CA ASN A 24 20.99 2.75 6.85
C ASN A 24 19.86 1.72 6.75
N TYR A 25 19.08 1.74 5.68
CA TYR A 25 18.02 0.76 5.45
C TYR A 25 18.60 -0.64 5.25
N GLN A 26 19.70 -0.75 4.52
CA GLN A 26 20.38 -2.01 4.26
C GLN A 26 20.88 -2.72 5.55
N LYS A 27 21.10 -1.99 6.65
CA LYS A 27 21.48 -2.58 7.95
C LYS A 27 20.41 -3.53 8.53
N TYR A 28 19.17 -3.40 8.07
CA TYR A 28 18.03 -4.21 8.51
C TYR A 28 17.76 -5.40 7.59
N ALA A 29 18.53 -5.56 6.50
CA ALA A 29 18.42 -6.71 5.62
C ALA A 29 18.56 -8.01 6.41
N TRP A 30 17.59 -8.92 6.26
CA TRP A 30 17.50 -10.20 6.97
C TRP A 30 17.36 -10.09 8.50
N LYS A 31 17.01 -8.89 8.98
CA LYS A 31 16.77 -8.57 10.39
C LYS A 31 15.57 -7.62 10.53
N GLU A 32 14.57 -7.85 9.71
CA GLU A 32 13.42 -6.96 9.57
C GLU A 32 12.64 -6.75 10.85
N GLU A 33 12.72 -7.71 11.78
CA GLU A 33 12.12 -7.59 13.11
C GLU A 33 12.75 -6.50 13.97
N THR A 34 13.97 -6.07 13.60
CA THR A 34 14.68 -4.98 14.32
C THR A 34 14.40 -3.60 13.76
N LEU A 35 13.62 -3.49 12.65
CA LEU A 35 13.22 -2.20 12.10
C LEU A 35 12.38 -1.42 13.12
N PRO A 36 12.73 -0.14 13.41
CA PRO A 36 11.99 0.68 14.36
C PRO A 36 10.66 1.22 13.79
N PHE A 37 10.35 0.95 12.55
CA PHE A 37 9.13 1.36 11.86
C PHE A 37 8.66 0.26 10.88
N ASP A 38 7.44 0.39 10.39
CA ASP A 38 6.87 -0.46 9.36
C ASP A 38 6.23 0.39 8.26
N GLN A 39 6.02 -0.15 7.06
CA GLN A 39 5.57 0.58 5.87
C GLN A 39 4.26 1.34 6.08
N HIS A 40 3.31 0.78 6.82
CA HIS A 40 2.06 1.48 7.11
C HIS A 40 2.27 2.82 7.83
N GLN A 41 3.34 2.97 8.61
CA GLN A 41 3.67 4.23 9.29
C GLN A 41 4.15 5.29 8.30
N LEU A 42 4.88 4.88 7.24
CA LEU A 42 5.26 5.79 6.17
C LEU A 42 4.04 6.26 5.36
N VAL A 43 3.13 5.34 5.05
CA VAL A 43 1.85 5.69 4.41
C VAL A 43 1.03 6.62 5.29
N ALA A 44 0.98 6.38 6.61
CA ALA A 44 0.28 7.24 7.57
C ALA A 44 0.80 8.69 7.58
N CYS A 45 2.08 8.93 7.26
CA CYS A 45 2.65 10.28 7.16
C CYS A 45 2.07 11.11 5.98
N VAL A 46 1.30 10.50 5.08
CA VAL A 46 0.60 11.22 4.01
C VAL A 46 -0.63 11.95 4.52
N ALA A 47 -1.27 11.45 5.59
CA ALA A 47 -2.47 12.06 6.16
C ALA A 47 -2.26 13.55 6.50
N PRO A 48 -3.29 14.42 6.32
CA PRO A 48 -4.63 14.16 5.80
C PRO A 48 -4.75 14.30 4.27
N ARG A 49 -3.63 14.33 3.54
CA ARG A 49 -3.63 14.47 2.08
C ARG A 49 -4.24 13.24 1.41
N LEU A 50 -4.64 13.39 0.16
CA LEU A 50 -5.10 12.26 -0.65
C LEU A 50 -3.98 11.23 -0.81
N CYS A 51 -4.31 9.97 -0.58
CA CYS A 51 -3.43 8.83 -0.78
C CYS A 51 -4.18 7.74 -1.55
N TYR A 52 -3.57 7.20 -2.60
CA TYR A 52 -4.18 6.14 -3.39
C TYR A 52 -3.23 4.98 -3.58
N ILE A 53 -3.70 3.78 -3.27
CA ILE A 53 -2.90 2.55 -3.30
C ILE A 53 -3.60 1.54 -4.22
N THR A 54 -2.84 0.78 -4.96
CA THR A 54 -3.34 -0.22 -5.90
C THR A 54 -2.58 -1.53 -5.77
N SER A 55 -3.26 -2.65 -5.97
CA SER A 55 -2.67 -3.99 -5.94
C SER A 55 -3.19 -4.84 -7.09
N GLY A 56 -2.31 -5.68 -7.64
CA GLY A 56 -2.69 -6.79 -8.52
C GLY A 56 -2.96 -8.05 -7.68
N SER A 57 -4.12 -8.70 -7.86
CA SER A 57 -4.53 -9.85 -7.05
C SER A 57 -3.62 -11.09 -7.19
N GLU A 58 -2.87 -11.18 -8.27
CA GLU A 58 -1.95 -12.27 -8.59
C GLU A 58 -0.48 -11.86 -8.42
N ASP A 59 -0.23 -10.62 -7.98
CA ASP A 59 1.10 -10.09 -7.74
C ASP A 59 1.68 -10.62 -6.43
N ARG A 60 2.17 -11.83 -6.45
CA ARG A 60 2.81 -12.45 -5.29
C ARG A 60 4.12 -11.77 -4.89
N TRP A 61 4.72 -11.01 -5.81
CA TRP A 61 5.94 -10.27 -5.53
C TRP A 61 5.71 -9.12 -4.56
N SER A 62 4.60 -8.41 -4.72
CA SER A 62 4.20 -7.30 -3.84
C SER A 62 3.39 -7.76 -2.62
N ASP A 63 2.79 -8.95 -2.65
CA ASP A 63 1.85 -9.48 -1.65
C ASP A 63 0.62 -8.59 -1.46
N PRO A 64 -0.41 -8.71 -2.31
CA PRO A 64 -1.59 -7.85 -2.28
C PRO A 64 -2.37 -7.89 -0.96
N ASP A 65 -2.26 -8.96 -0.18
CA ASP A 65 -2.88 -9.03 1.14
C ASP A 65 -2.06 -8.23 2.18
N ALA A 66 -0.73 -8.23 2.08
CA ALA A 66 0.13 -7.39 2.90
C ALA A 66 -0.02 -5.91 2.52
N GLU A 67 -0.13 -5.57 1.24
CA GLU A 67 -0.40 -4.20 0.76
C GLU A 67 -1.72 -3.68 1.31
N TRP A 68 -2.80 -4.49 1.23
CA TRP A 68 -4.08 -4.15 1.84
C TRP A 68 -3.97 -3.91 3.35
N ASN A 69 -3.33 -4.83 4.08
CA ASN A 69 -3.15 -4.72 5.53
C ASN A 69 -2.34 -3.48 5.91
N GLY A 70 -1.33 -3.15 5.11
CA GLY A 70 -0.56 -1.92 5.26
C GLY A 70 -1.39 -0.67 5.05
N ALA A 71 -2.14 -0.60 3.94
CA ALA A 71 -3.04 0.51 3.63
C ALA A 71 -4.11 0.70 4.72
N LYS A 72 -4.76 -0.38 5.13
CA LYS A 72 -5.76 -0.36 6.20
C LYS A 72 -5.19 0.10 7.53
N SER A 73 -4.03 -0.41 7.92
CA SER A 73 -3.38 0.00 9.18
C SER A 73 -2.99 1.48 9.15
N ALA A 74 -2.53 1.99 8.00
CA ALA A 74 -2.20 3.39 7.82
C ALA A 74 -3.43 4.29 7.88
N SER A 75 -4.59 3.80 7.44
CA SER A 75 -5.81 4.62 7.30
C SER A 75 -6.33 5.19 8.62
N CYS A 76 -5.97 4.58 9.76
CA CYS A 76 -6.30 5.13 11.09
C CYS A 76 -5.74 6.55 11.30
N ALA A 77 -4.67 6.94 10.59
CA ALA A 77 -4.13 8.29 10.70
C ALA A 77 -5.10 9.35 10.16
N TRP A 78 -5.95 9.03 9.20
CA TRP A 78 -6.96 9.95 8.65
C TRP A 78 -8.09 10.19 9.64
N GLU A 79 -8.41 9.23 10.54
CA GLU A 79 -9.41 9.42 11.59
C GLU A 79 -9.04 10.58 12.54
N LEU A 80 -7.75 10.86 12.75
CA LEU A 80 -7.28 12.00 13.54
C LEU A 80 -7.70 13.36 12.95
N PHE A 81 -8.05 13.37 11.68
CA PHE A 81 -8.48 14.57 10.94
C PHE A 81 -9.97 14.54 10.58
N GLY A 82 -10.73 13.55 11.11
CA GLY A 82 -12.17 13.43 10.90
C GLY A 82 -12.57 12.69 9.63
N ASP A 83 -11.62 12.09 8.92
CA ASP A 83 -11.88 11.29 7.72
C ASP A 83 -12.12 9.81 8.08
N ALA A 84 -12.95 9.13 7.29
CA ALA A 84 -13.20 7.71 7.49
C ALA A 84 -11.98 6.85 7.07
N PRO A 85 -11.60 5.85 7.88
CA PRO A 85 -10.56 4.90 7.51
C PRO A 85 -11.05 3.93 6.42
N LEU A 86 -10.14 3.16 5.84
CA LEU A 86 -10.50 2.06 4.95
C LEU A 86 -11.35 1.01 5.69
N PRO A 87 -12.32 0.37 5.00
CA PRO A 87 -13.15 -0.67 5.57
C PRO A 87 -12.37 -1.85 6.17
N SER A 88 -13.06 -2.72 6.90
CA SER A 88 -12.42 -3.88 7.56
C SER A 88 -11.96 -4.96 6.60
N GLN A 89 -12.60 -5.07 5.43
CA GLN A 89 -12.31 -6.08 4.41
C GLN A 89 -11.71 -5.45 3.15
N PRO A 90 -10.82 -6.15 2.44
CA PRO A 90 -10.36 -5.69 1.14
C PRO A 90 -11.52 -5.61 0.15
N PRO A 91 -11.43 -4.76 -0.88
CA PRO A 91 -12.39 -4.79 -1.96
C PRO A 91 -12.30 -6.12 -2.73
N ALA A 92 -13.40 -6.51 -3.36
CA ALA A 92 -13.37 -7.59 -4.33
C ALA A 92 -12.41 -7.24 -5.48
N ASN A 93 -11.95 -8.25 -6.22
CA ASN A 93 -11.17 -8.00 -7.42
C ASN A 93 -11.97 -7.13 -8.41
N ASP A 94 -11.25 -6.30 -9.13
CA ASP A 94 -11.78 -5.32 -10.08
C ASP A 94 -12.76 -4.31 -9.44
N SER A 95 -12.53 -4.02 -8.17
CA SER A 95 -13.27 -2.98 -7.43
C SER A 95 -12.36 -2.18 -6.49
N GLY A 96 -12.92 -1.13 -5.85
CA GLY A 96 -12.12 -0.28 -4.98
C GLY A 96 -12.93 0.63 -4.07
N TYR A 97 -12.26 1.20 -3.10
CA TYR A 97 -12.76 2.23 -2.19
C TYR A 97 -12.21 3.59 -2.64
N LEU A 98 -13.06 4.45 -3.19
CA LEU A 98 -12.65 5.68 -3.89
C LEU A 98 -13.14 6.95 -3.20
N THR A 99 -13.98 6.85 -2.18
CA THR A 99 -14.66 8.00 -1.58
C THR A 99 -13.98 8.58 -0.34
N GLY A 100 -13.09 7.81 0.31
CA GLY A 100 -12.26 8.29 1.41
C GLY A 100 -11.02 9.01 0.92
N ARG A 101 -10.39 9.84 1.77
CA ARG A 101 -9.10 10.50 1.42
C ARG A 101 -7.95 9.53 1.24
N ILE A 102 -8.04 8.35 1.83
CA ILE A 102 -7.22 7.20 1.48
C ILE A 102 -8.06 6.23 0.63
N GLY A 103 -7.67 6.06 -0.63
CA GLY A 103 -8.33 5.15 -1.57
C GLY A 103 -7.50 3.90 -1.81
N TYR A 104 -8.18 2.83 -2.20
CA TYR A 104 -7.55 1.55 -2.52
C TYR A 104 -8.37 0.81 -3.59
N HIS A 105 -7.68 0.21 -4.57
CA HIS A 105 -8.32 -0.76 -5.44
C HIS A 105 -7.49 -2.04 -5.57
N ARG A 106 -8.18 -3.13 -5.93
CA ARG A 106 -7.56 -4.42 -6.24
C ARG A 106 -7.97 -4.84 -7.65
N ARG A 107 -7.00 -4.98 -8.55
CA ARG A 107 -7.21 -5.42 -9.93
C ARG A 107 -6.92 -6.92 -10.05
N THR A 108 -7.65 -7.62 -10.91
CA THR A 108 -7.27 -8.98 -11.35
C THR A 108 -6.00 -8.92 -12.19
N GLY A 109 -5.01 -9.76 -11.88
CA GLY A 109 -3.76 -9.91 -12.61
C GLY A 109 -2.50 -9.66 -11.79
N GLY A 110 -1.35 -9.78 -12.45
CA GLY A 110 -0.02 -9.71 -11.86
C GLY A 110 0.55 -8.30 -11.71
N HIS A 111 1.89 -8.22 -11.63
CA HIS A 111 2.65 -6.99 -11.44
C HIS A 111 2.63 -6.11 -12.70
N ASP A 112 1.67 -5.18 -12.78
CA ASP A 112 1.49 -4.26 -13.90
C ASP A 112 0.64 -3.07 -13.48
N ILE A 113 0.67 -2.00 -14.30
CA ILE A 113 -0.26 -0.87 -14.25
C ILE A 113 -0.98 -0.78 -15.59
N THR A 114 -2.28 -1.02 -15.58
CA THR A 114 -3.11 -1.08 -16.77
C THR A 114 -3.95 0.19 -16.96
N ARG A 115 -4.64 0.28 -18.09
CA ARG A 115 -5.62 1.37 -18.33
C ARG A 115 -6.74 1.37 -17.29
N TRP A 116 -7.09 0.21 -16.73
CA TRP A 116 -8.11 0.11 -15.70
C TRP A 116 -7.63 0.76 -14.39
N ASP A 117 -6.38 0.52 -13.98
CA ASP A 117 -5.79 1.16 -12.80
C ASP A 117 -5.80 2.69 -12.93
N TRP A 118 -5.41 3.20 -14.09
CA TRP A 118 -5.46 4.63 -14.39
C TRP A 118 -6.89 5.18 -14.33
N ALA A 119 -7.88 4.45 -14.86
CA ALA A 119 -9.27 4.88 -14.80
C ALA A 119 -9.78 4.95 -13.35
N MET A 120 -9.41 3.98 -12.51
CA MET A 120 -9.77 4.00 -11.09
C MET A 120 -9.10 5.15 -10.34
N PHE A 121 -7.83 5.43 -10.63
CA PHE A 121 -7.11 6.57 -10.06
C PHE A 121 -7.74 7.92 -10.45
N LEU A 122 -8.10 8.09 -11.73
CA LEU A 122 -8.78 9.30 -12.18
C LEU A 122 -10.15 9.47 -11.52
N ARG A 123 -10.94 8.39 -11.39
CA ARG A 123 -12.21 8.42 -10.65
C ARG A 123 -12.05 8.83 -9.19
N PHE A 124 -10.98 8.37 -8.54
CA PHE A 124 -10.65 8.79 -7.17
C PHE A 124 -10.35 10.30 -7.13
N LEU A 125 -9.55 10.82 -8.06
CA LEU A 125 -9.25 12.25 -8.13
C LEU A 125 -10.49 13.08 -8.45
N ASP A 126 -11.30 12.66 -9.42
CA ASP A 126 -12.54 13.38 -9.81
C ASP A 126 -13.50 13.49 -8.63
N PHE A 127 -13.64 12.42 -7.84
CA PHE A 127 -14.49 12.46 -6.63
C PHE A 127 -14.05 13.52 -5.62
N HIS A 128 -12.76 13.77 -5.50
CA HIS A 128 -12.22 14.71 -4.52
C HIS A 128 -12.00 16.14 -5.06
N ASN A 129 -12.07 16.34 -6.36
CA ASN A 129 -11.91 17.66 -7.01
C ASN A 129 -13.23 18.28 -7.47
N GLY A 130 -14.36 17.54 -7.42
CA GLY A 130 -15.70 18.03 -7.70
C GLY A 130 -16.34 18.58 -6.46
#